data_80ecaf6204afc4128493fb7046b411ae
#
_entry.id   80ecaf6204afc4128493fb7046b411ae
#
_cell.length_a   1.000
_cell.length_b   1.000
_cell.length_c   1.000
_cell.angle_alpha   90.00
_cell.angle_beta   90.00
_cell.angle_gamma   90.00
#
_symmetry.space_group_name_H-M   'P 1'
#
loop_
_entity.id
_entity.type
_entity.pdbx_description
1 polymer ?
#
loop_
_entity_poly.entity_id
_entity_poly.type
_entity_poly.pdbx_seq_one_letter_code
_entity_poly.pdbx_strand_id
1 'polypeptide(L)' 'RYAPGADTGEDMLSRAGEECGIVVSGLVELTVGGETRRLVAGDAYYFDSRLPHRFRNTGTIDCVIVSACTPPSF' A
#
# COMPACT_ATOMS: atom_id res chain seq x y z
N ARG A 1 5.90 2.66 -7.27
CA ARG A 1 6.00 1.52 -8.17
C ARG A 1 6.65 0.34 -7.47
N TYR A 2 6.03 -0.81 -7.57
CA TYR A 2 6.56 -2.03 -6.97
C TYR A 2 6.76 -3.11 -8.03
N ALA A 3 7.96 -3.63 -8.14
CA ALA A 3 8.25 -4.77 -9.00
C ALA A 3 7.58 -6.04 -8.45
N PRO A 4 7.35 -7.08 -9.30
CA PRO A 4 6.82 -8.35 -8.81
C PRO A 4 7.66 -8.91 -7.67
N GLY A 5 7.00 -9.35 -6.61
CA GLY A 5 7.65 -9.87 -5.42
C GLY A 5 8.17 -8.83 -4.46
N ALA A 6 8.19 -7.55 -4.84
CA ALA A 6 8.63 -6.47 -3.95
C ALA A 6 7.59 -6.20 -2.87
N ASP A 7 8.05 -5.80 -1.70
CA ASP A 7 7.19 -5.32 -0.64
C ASP A 7 7.89 -4.19 0.12
N THR A 8 7.16 -3.55 1.03
CA THR A 8 7.69 -2.42 1.80
C THR A 8 8.48 -2.84 3.03
N GLY A 9 8.73 -4.13 3.18
CA GLY A 9 9.52 -4.69 4.25
C GLY A 9 8.69 -5.46 5.26
N GLU A 10 9.38 -6.28 6.04
CA GLU A 10 8.74 -7.09 7.07
C GLU A 10 8.40 -6.26 8.30
N ASP A 11 9.21 -5.24 8.56
CA ASP A 11 8.95 -4.32 9.66
C ASP A 11 7.92 -3.31 9.19
N MET A 12 6.69 -3.55 9.50
CA MET A 12 5.58 -2.70 9.10
C MET A 12 5.72 -1.35 9.78
N LEU A 13 5.95 -0.31 8.98
CA LEU A 13 6.10 1.03 9.49
C LEU A 13 4.75 1.60 9.91
N SER A 14 4.77 2.38 10.98
CA SER A 14 3.59 3.03 11.51
C SER A 14 3.90 4.52 11.66
N ARG A 15 3.00 5.37 11.17
CA ARG A 15 3.13 6.82 11.22
C ARG A 15 1.83 7.45 11.70
N ALA A 16 1.94 8.58 12.38
CA ALA A 16 0.75 9.35 12.72
C ALA A 16 0.14 9.94 11.45
N GLY A 17 -1.18 9.85 11.30
CA GLY A 17 -1.90 10.40 10.17
C GLY A 17 -2.73 9.37 9.42
N GLU A 18 -3.00 9.68 8.18
CA GLU A 18 -3.86 8.87 7.32
C GLU A 18 -3.21 8.72 5.96
N GLU A 19 -3.45 7.59 5.33
CA GLU A 19 -2.96 7.34 3.98
C GLU A 19 -4.11 6.88 3.10
N CYS A 20 -4.16 7.42 1.88
CA CYS A 20 -5.12 7.00 0.87
C CYS A 20 -4.44 6.91 -0.48
N GLY A 21 -5.02 6.16 -1.39
CA GLY A 21 -4.46 6.03 -2.72
C GLY A 21 -5.33 5.22 -3.65
N ILE A 22 -4.86 5.10 -4.86
CA ILE A 22 -5.51 4.31 -5.90
C ILE A 22 -4.46 3.48 -6.63
N VAL A 23 -4.81 2.24 -6.92
CA VAL A 23 -3.97 1.38 -7.75
C VAL A 23 -4.22 1.76 -9.21
N VAL A 24 -3.17 2.19 -9.89
CA VAL A 24 -3.26 2.60 -11.31
C VAL A 24 -3.10 1.40 -12.22
N SER A 25 -2.16 0.51 -11.90
CA SER A 25 -1.94 -0.69 -12.69
C SER A 25 -1.33 -1.79 -11.82
N GLY A 26 -1.52 -3.03 -12.23
CA GLY A 26 -0.97 -4.20 -11.55
C GLY A 26 -1.85 -4.70 -10.43
N LEU A 27 -1.24 -5.50 -9.57
CA LEU A 27 -1.88 -6.16 -8.45
C LEU A 27 -1.03 -5.95 -7.21
N VAL A 28 -1.64 -5.56 -6.10
CA VAL A 28 -0.93 -5.36 -4.84
C VAL A 28 -1.72 -5.96 -3.69
N GLU A 29 -1.02 -6.51 -2.75
CA GLU A 29 -1.59 -6.97 -1.49
C GLU A 29 -1.25 -5.94 -0.41
N LEU A 30 -2.28 -5.37 0.19
CA LEU A 30 -2.14 -4.39 1.27
C LEU A 30 -2.51 -5.04 2.59
N THR A 31 -1.57 -5.05 3.52
CA THR A 31 -1.80 -5.50 4.89
C THR A 31 -1.84 -4.29 5.81
N VAL A 32 -2.90 -4.14 6.58
CA VAL A 32 -3.07 -3.08 7.56
C VAL A 32 -3.53 -3.72 8.87
N GLY A 33 -2.75 -3.53 9.92
CA GLY A 33 -3.01 -4.23 11.18
C GLY A 33 -2.93 -5.73 10.96
N GLY A 34 -4.00 -6.43 11.25
CA GLY A 34 -4.08 -7.88 11.03
C GLY A 34 -4.83 -8.29 9.78
N GLU A 35 -5.21 -7.34 8.93
CA GLU A 35 -6.02 -7.61 7.75
C GLU A 35 -5.23 -7.44 6.47
N THR A 36 -5.41 -8.36 5.53
CA THR A 36 -4.80 -8.31 4.22
C THR A 36 -5.88 -8.27 3.16
N ARG A 37 -5.71 -7.37 2.18
CA ARG A 37 -6.61 -7.22 1.05
C ARG A 37 -5.83 -7.19 -0.24
N ARG A 38 -6.39 -7.80 -1.28
CA ARG A 38 -5.83 -7.75 -2.62
C ARG A 38 -6.50 -6.62 -3.39
N LEU A 39 -5.68 -5.74 -3.95
CA LEU A 39 -6.16 -4.60 -4.72
C LEU A 39 -5.69 -4.73 -6.16
N VAL A 40 -6.57 -4.39 -7.09
CA VAL A 40 -6.29 -4.40 -8.52
C VAL A 40 -6.45 -2.99 -9.10
N ALA A 41 -6.06 -2.80 -10.35
CA ALA A 41 -6.18 -1.51 -11.02
C ALA A 41 -7.61 -0.95 -10.89
N GLY A 42 -7.71 0.29 -10.46
CA GLY A 42 -8.98 0.97 -10.20
C GLY A 42 -9.45 0.92 -8.76
N ASP A 43 -8.86 0.05 -7.93
CA ASP A 43 -9.21 -0.01 -6.51
C ASP A 43 -8.54 1.13 -5.75
N ALA A 44 -9.29 1.71 -4.82
CA ALA A 44 -8.78 2.73 -3.91
C ALA A 44 -8.68 2.15 -2.50
N TYR A 45 -7.80 2.76 -1.69
CA TYR A 45 -7.65 2.40 -0.30
C TYR A 45 -7.54 3.63 0.59
N TYR A 46 -7.88 3.43 1.86
CA TYR A 46 -7.78 4.47 2.87
C TYR A 46 -7.58 3.77 4.22
N PHE A 47 -6.61 4.22 4.99
CA PHE A 47 -6.39 3.68 6.32
C PHE A 47 -5.64 4.67 7.21
N ASP A 48 -5.71 4.43 8.52
CA ASP A 48 -4.96 5.16 9.52
C ASP A 48 -3.50 4.66 9.48
N SER A 49 -2.58 5.52 9.08
CA SER A 49 -1.18 5.14 8.94
C SER A 49 -0.46 4.86 10.27
N ARG A 50 -1.13 5.08 11.41
CA ARG A 50 -0.61 4.64 12.71
C ARG A 50 -0.68 3.13 12.87
N LEU A 51 -1.55 2.46 12.10
CA LEU A 51 -1.59 1.01 12.09
C LEU A 51 -0.39 0.46 11.31
N PRO A 52 0.23 -0.63 11.78
CA PRO A 52 1.26 -1.29 10.99
C PRO A 52 0.70 -1.67 9.62
N HIS A 53 1.44 -1.35 8.57
CA HIS A 53 0.96 -1.60 7.22
C HIS A 53 2.09 -1.97 6.28
N ARG A 54 1.75 -2.72 5.23
CA ARG A 54 2.70 -3.19 4.24
C ARG A 54 2.02 -3.38 2.90
N PHE A 55 2.72 -2.98 1.84
CA PHE A 55 2.34 -3.25 0.46
C PHE A 55 3.24 -4.34 -0.10
N ARG A 56 2.66 -5.27 -0.84
CA ARG A 56 3.40 -6.33 -1.50
C ARG A 56 2.84 -6.58 -2.89
N ASN A 57 3.70 -6.58 -3.89
CA ASN A 57 3.30 -6.92 -5.26
C ASN A 57 3.31 -8.44 -5.40
N THR A 58 2.12 -9.03 -5.50
CA THR A 58 1.94 -10.47 -5.69
C THR A 58 1.63 -10.85 -7.14
N GLY A 59 1.64 -9.86 -8.03
CA GLY A 59 1.38 -10.08 -9.46
C GLY A 59 2.63 -10.42 -10.25
N THR A 60 2.49 -10.38 -11.57
CA THR A 60 3.57 -10.71 -12.51
C THR A 60 4.11 -9.49 -13.25
N ILE A 61 3.51 -8.32 -13.04
CA ILE A 61 3.94 -7.04 -13.64
C ILE A 61 4.14 -6.02 -12.53
N ASP A 62 4.79 -4.90 -12.84
CA ASP A 62 4.94 -3.81 -11.91
C ASP A 62 3.58 -3.29 -11.46
N CYS A 63 3.46 -2.96 -10.18
CA CYS A 63 2.29 -2.31 -9.63
C CYS A 63 2.58 -0.82 -9.49
N VAL A 64 1.67 0.02 -9.96
CA VAL A 64 1.78 1.47 -9.85
C VAL A 64 0.65 1.98 -8.97
N ILE A 65 1.01 2.72 -7.93
CA ILE A 65 0.08 3.30 -6.96
C ILE A 65 0.32 4.79 -6.90
N VAL A 66 -0.76 5.56 -6.86
CA VAL A 66 -0.72 6.99 -6.52
C VAL A 66 -1.29 7.14 -5.13
N SER A 67 -0.51 7.69 -4.21
CA SER A 67 -0.91 7.80 -2.82
C SER A 67 -0.65 9.18 -2.25
N ALA A 68 -1.36 9.51 -1.18
CA ALA A 68 -1.19 10.74 -0.41
C ALA A 68 -1.27 10.40 1.08
N CYS A 69 -0.46 11.08 1.87
CA CYS A 69 -0.42 10.92 3.32
C CYS A 69 -0.72 12.24 4.01
N THR A 70 -1.34 12.17 5.18
CA THR A 70 -1.57 13.33 6.04
C THR A 70 -1.09 13.00 7.45
N PRO A 71 -0.36 13.89 8.14
CA PRO A 71 0.22 15.12 7.58
C PRO A 71 1.27 14.82 6.53
N PRO A 72 1.56 15.79 5.63
CA PRO A 72 2.59 15.58 4.61
C PRO A 72 3.92 15.19 5.22
N SER A 73 4.59 14.26 4.58
CA SER A 73 5.87 13.72 5.01
C SER A 73 6.94 14.27 4.06
N PHE A 74 7.52 15.38 4.41
CA PHE A 74 8.56 16.00 3.61
C PHE A 74 9.94 15.74 4.18
#